data_7277af32a2930aa884e23ee04ace0f2b
#
_entry.id   7277af32a2930aa884e23ee04ace0f2b
#
_cell.length_a   1.000
_cell.length_b   1.000
_cell.length_c   1.000
_cell.angle_alpha   90.00
_cell.angle_beta   90.00
_cell.angle_gamma   90.00
#
_symmetry.space_group_name_H-M   'P 1'
#
loop_
_entity.id
_entity.type
_entity.pdbx_description
1 polymer ?
#
loop_
_entity_poly.entity_id
_entity_poly.type
_entity_poly.pdbx_seq_one_letter_code
_entity_poly.pdbx_strand_id
1 'polypeptide(L)'
;LNKLLSDNSINGEIYEFEKGIDFINASKQTAFEVAFMDIYIDKENGIEISKLLREFDKECILIFTTTSSDYALEGFKVRAFDYLVKPYTKAQLQIAFTDILNRLPSSDKYIEVKVIGGTQRIRLNEIIYAEHFKHCINIYKSDCATTVVRSTFAEFGKQLESDERFFMCNRGVIINFDYASDFDGTEFILNNGVRISVSRSLTKSAKSRFADFIFNKR
;
A
#
# COMPACT_ATOMS: atom_id res chain seq x y z
N LEU A 1 -8.52 -5.82 17.95
CA LEU A 1 -8.04 -4.92 16.90
C LEU A 1 -7.58 -3.58 17.47
N ASN A 2 -8.32 -2.88 18.30
CA ASN A 2 -7.92 -1.59 18.91
C ASN A 2 -6.51 -1.61 19.50
N LYS A 3 -6.15 -2.70 20.23
CA LYS A 3 -4.79 -2.84 20.77
C LYS A 3 -3.73 -2.99 19.69
N LEU A 4 -4.02 -3.69 18.60
CA LEU A 4 -3.09 -3.85 17.48
C LEU A 4 -2.87 -2.52 16.73
N LEU A 5 -3.90 -1.73 16.54
CA LEU A 5 -3.79 -0.38 15.98
C LEU A 5 -2.88 0.49 16.87
N SER A 6 -3.14 0.51 18.18
CA SER A 6 -2.35 1.28 19.15
C SER A 6 -0.89 0.83 19.21
N ASP A 7 -0.64 -0.49 19.31
CA ASP A 7 0.71 -1.07 19.41
C ASP A 7 1.56 -0.76 18.14
N ASN A 8 0.91 -0.53 16.99
CA ASN A 8 1.57 -0.18 15.73
C ASN A 8 1.50 1.32 15.37
N SER A 9 1.01 2.17 16.28
CA SER A 9 0.85 3.63 16.05
C SER A 9 0.01 3.96 14.81
N ILE A 10 -1.02 3.16 14.53
CA ILE A 10 -1.92 3.32 13.40
C ILE A 10 -3.15 4.09 13.85
N ASN A 11 -3.44 5.17 13.15
CA ASN A 11 -4.69 5.91 13.32
C ASN A 11 -5.75 5.29 12.41
N GLY A 12 -6.57 4.39 12.96
CA GLY A 12 -7.63 3.70 12.24
C GLY A 12 -8.92 3.70 13.04
N GLU A 13 -10.05 3.73 12.35
CA GLU A 13 -11.38 3.61 12.93
C GLU A 13 -11.90 2.18 12.75
N ILE A 14 -12.56 1.64 13.77
CA ILE A 14 -13.16 0.31 13.73
C ILE A 14 -14.67 0.47 13.76
N TYR A 15 -15.32 -0.10 12.77
CA TYR A 15 -16.77 -0.21 12.65
C TYR A 15 -17.18 -1.65 12.88
N GLU A 16 -18.21 -1.87 13.67
CA GLU A 16 -18.74 -3.19 13.98
C GLU A 16 -20.17 -3.33 13.44
N PHE A 17 -20.44 -4.44 12.77
CA PHE A 17 -21.73 -4.73 12.16
C PHE A 17 -22.21 -6.10 12.63
N GLU A 18 -23.44 -6.19 13.12
CA GLU A 18 -24.07 -7.46 13.50
C GLU A 18 -24.64 -8.21 12.28
N LYS A 19 -24.97 -7.47 11.20
CA LYS A 19 -25.54 -8.03 9.98
C LYS A 19 -24.66 -7.69 8.77
N GLY A 20 -24.49 -8.68 7.89
CA GLY A 20 -23.69 -8.48 6.67
C GLY A 20 -24.31 -7.44 5.74
N ILE A 21 -25.65 -7.35 5.66
CA ILE A 21 -26.32 -6.37 4.81
C ILE A 21 -26.06 -4.92 5.28
N ASP A 22 -25.94 -4.69 6.60
CA ASP A 22 -25.65 -3.35 7.13
C ASP A 22 -24.21 -2.93 6.77
N PHE A 23 -23.26 -3.87 6.83
CA PHE A 23 -21.91 -3.68 6.32
C PHE A 23 -21.90 -3.32 4.83
N ILE A 24 -22.64 -4.04 3.99
CA ILE A 24 -22.73 -3.74 2.54
C ILE A 24 -23.29 -2.34 2.29
N ASN A 25 -24.33 -1.93 3.03
CA ASN A 25 -24.91 -0.60 2.89
C ASN A 25 -23.93 0.50 3.31
N ALA A 26 -23.17 0.29 4.38
CA ALA A 26 -22.11 1.20 4.82
C ALA A 26 -20.95 1.25 3.82
N SER A 27 -20.53 0.11 3.26
CA SER A 27 -19.44 0.01 2.28
C SER A 27 -19.73 0.74 0.97
N LYS A 28 -20.99 0.96 0.62
CA LYS A 28 -21.37 1.79 -0.55
C LYS A 28 -21.18 3.30 -0.31
N GLN A 29 -21.09 3.72 0.93
CA GLN A 29 -20.95 5.13 1.33
C GLN A 29 -19.54 5.46 1.81
N THR A 30 -18.87 4.49 2.44
CA THR A 30 -17.53 4.63 3.02
C THR A 30 -16.69 3.45 2.59
N ALA A 31 -15.54 3.70 1.97
CA ALA A 31 -14.60 2.63 1.62
C ALA A 31 -13.93 2.10 2.90
N PHE A 32 -13.95 0.78 3.07
CA PHE A 32 -13.23 0.10 4.15
C PHE A 32 -11.98 -0.56 3.57
N GLU A 33 -10.81 -0.25 4.13
CA GLU A 33 -9.55 -0.84 3.68
C GLU A 33 -9.46 -2.32 4.05
N VAL A 34 -10.04 -2.71 5.20
CA VAL A 34 -9.96 -4.05 5.76
C VAL A 34 -11.31 -4.47 6.33
N ALA A 35 -11.74 -5.69 6.04
CA ALA A 35 -12.93 -6.30 6.63
C ALA A 35 -12.59 -7.67 7.25
N PHE A 36 -12.86 -7.81 8.54
CA PHE A 36 -12.90 -9.11 9.22
C PHE A 36 -14.33 -9.61 9.21
N MET A 37 -14.59 -10.73 8.57
CA MET A 37 -15.93 -11.25 8.36
C MET A 37 -16.07 -12.65 8.91
N ASP A 38 -17.06 -12.86 9.79
CA ASP A 38 -17.44 -14.22 10.15
C ASP A 38 -18.18 -14.88 8.98
N ILE A 39 -17.92 -16.14 8.72
CA ILE A 39 -18.68 -16.90 7.72
C ILE A 39 -20.09 -17.20 8.23
N TYR A 40 -20.23 -17.45 9.53
CA TYR A 40 -21.51 -17.73 10.16
C TYR A 40 -22.04 -16.49 10.89
N ILE A 41 -22.77 -15.63 10.17
CA ILE A 41 -23.38 -14.41 10.70
C ILE A 41 -24.87 -14.66 10.88
N ASP A 42 -25.29 -15.13 12.05
CA ASP A 42 -26.69 -15.47 12.39
C ASP A 42 -27.39 -16.26 11.24
N LYS A 43 -28.27 -15.59 10.46
CA LYS A 43 -28.99 -16.18 9.32
C LYS A 43 -28.34 -15.91 7.96
N GLU A 44 -27.23 -15.16 7.94
CA GLU A 44 -26.51 -14.78 6.74
C GLU A 44 -25.22 -15.59 6.57
N ASN A 45 -24.76 -15.75 5.35
CA ASN A 45 -23.49 -16.38 5.03
C ASN A 45 -22.48 -15.32 4.63
N GLY A 46 -21.38 -15.18 5.38
CA GLY A 46 -20.32 -14.22 5.10
C GLY A 46 -19.68 -14.35 3.72
N ILE A 47 -19.70 -15.56 3.12
CA ILE A 47 -19.26 -15.76 1.72
C ILE A 47 -20.19 -15.03 0.74
N GLU A 48 -21.51 -15.12 0.93
CA GLU A 48 -22.48 -14.44 0.06
C GLU A 48 -22.38 -12.92 0.23
N ILE A 49 -22.22 -12.43 1.46
CA ILE A 49 -21.97 -11.01 1.74
C ILE A 49 -20.68 -10.55 1.05
N SER A 50 -19.65 -11.38 1.06
CA SER A 50 -18.36 -11.06 0.39
C SER A 50 -18.51 -11.00 -1.14
N LYS A 51 -19.35 -11.84 -1.74
CA LYS A 51 -19.65 -11.74 -3.18
C LYS A 51 -20.30 -10.40 -3.52
N LEU A 52 -21.28 -9.97 -2.71
CA LEU A 52 -21.90 -8.66 -2.87
C LEU A 52 -20.90 -7.52 -2.73
N LEU A 53 -19.97 -7.59 -1.75
CA LEU A 53 -18.89 -6.62 -1.63
C LEU A 53 -18.06 -6.56 -2.91
N ARG A 54 -17.66 -7.70 -3.46
CA ARG A 54 -16.80 -7.79 -4.66
C ARG A 54 -17.44 -7.28 -5.94
N GLU A 55 -18.75 -7.08 -5.98
CA GLU A 55 -19.45 -6.46 -7.12
C GLU A 55 -19.03 -5.00 -7.32
N PHE A 56 -18.71 -4.28 -6.24
CA PHE A 56 -18.36 -2.85 -6.29
C PHE A 56 -17.01 -2.51 -5.65
N ASP A 57 -16.49 -3.32 -4.72
CA ASP A 57 -15.18 -3.14 -4.10
C ASP A 57 -14.32 -4.40 -4.25
N LYS A 58 -13.26 -4.29 -5.04
CA LYS A 58 -12.29 -5.36 -5.30
C LYS A 58 -11.03 -5.23 -4.45
N GLU A 59 -10.83 -4.08 -3.82
CA GLU A 59 -9.57 -3.72 -3.16
C GLU A 59 -9.62 -3.93 -1.64
N CYS A 60 -10.80 -3.90 -1.01
CA CYS A 60 -10.96 -4.17 0.42
C CYS A 60 -10.28 -5.49 0.80
N ILE A 61 -9.35 -5.46 1.75
CA ILE A 61 -8.65 -6.64 2.27
C ILE A 61 -9.62 -7.42 3.14
N LEU A 62 -10.06 -8.58 2.65
CA LEU A 62 -11.05 -9.41 3.32
C LEU A 62 -10.40 -10.57 4.06
N ILE A 63 -10.64 -10.67 5.35
CA ILE A 63 -10.19 -11.78 6.21
C ILE A 63 -11.42 -12.49 6.75
N PHE A 64 -11.52 -13.79 6.51
CA PHE A 64 -12.55 -14.59 7.14
C PHE A 64 -12.14 -15.02 8.55
N THR A 65 -13.11 -14.95 9.47
CA THR A 65 -13.01 -15.56 10.79
C THR A 65 -14.12 -16.61 10.92
N THR A 66 -13.82 -17.85 11.29
CA THR A 66 -14.82 -18.93 11.29
C THR A 66 -14.44 -20.07 12.23
N THR A 67 -15.42 -20.88 12.57
CA THR A 67 -15.22 -22.12 13.35
C THR A 67 -14.92 -23.34 12.46
N SER A 68 -15.07 -23.25 11.12
CA SER A 68 -14.81 -24.36 10.18
C SER A 68 -13.82 -23.96 9.10
N SER A 69 -12.99 -24.91 8.68
CA SER A 69 -12.07 -24.77 7.54
C SER A 69 -12.70 -25.13 6.19
N ASP A 70 -13.94 -25.57 6.14
CA ASP A 70 -14.57 -26.16 4.96
C ASP A 70 -14.80 -25.15 3.82
N TYR A 71 -14.81 -23.86 4.14
CA TYR A 71 -15.09 -22.76 3.19
C TYR A 71 -13.83 -22.11 2.60
N ALA A 72 -12.66 -22.69 2.79
CA ALA A 72 -11.42 -22.10 2.29
C ALA A 72 -11.42 -21.95 0.74
N LEU A 73 -12.01 -22.91 0.02
CA LEU A 73 -12.16 -22.85 -1.45
C LEU A 73 -13.11 -21.74 -1.91
N GLU A 74 -14.21 -21.52 -1.19
CA GLU A 74 -15.13 -20.42 -1.47
C GLU A 74 -14.48 -19.06 -1.14
N GLY A 75 -13.72 -18.98 -0.06
CA GLY A 75 -12.93 -17.79 0.30
C GLY A 75 -11.98 -17.39 -0.83
N PHE A 76 -11.34 -18.35 -1.49
CA PHE A 76 -10.48 -18.09 -2.64
C PHE A 76 -11.23 -17.44 -3.82
N LYS A 77 -12.49 -17.85 -4.09
CA LYS A 77 -13.30 -17.27 -5.17
C LYS A 77 -13.63 -15.80 -4.97
N VAL A 78 -13.76 -15.35 -3.70
CA VAL A 78 -14.00 -13.95 -3.35
C VAL A 78 -12.70 -13.18 -3.08
N ARG A 79 -11.53 -13.77 -3.40
CA ARG A 79 -10.21 -13.19 -3.17
C ARG A 79 -10.03 -12.77 -1.71
N ALA A 80 -10.38 -13.67 -0.78
CA ALA A 80 -10.04 -13.47 0.61
C ALA A 80 -8.52 -13.41 0.75
N PHE A 81 -8.05 -12.49 1.57
CA PHE A 81 -6.64 -12.31 1.84
C PHE A 81 -6.11 -13.37 2.82
N ASP A 82 -6.92 -13.67 3.85
CA ASP A 82 -6.55 -14.65 4.87
C ASP A 82 -7.79 -15.31 5.48
N TYR A 83 -7.54 -16.36 6.27
CA TYR A 83 -8.57 -17.20 6.85
C TYR A 83 -8.17 -17.60 8.27
N LEU A 84 -8.83 -17.05 9.27
CA LEU A 84 -8.57 -17.29 10.68
C LEU A 84 -9.60 -18.26 11.28
N VAL A 85 -9.16 -19.49 11.64
CA VAL A 85 -10.02 -20.49 12.26
C VAL A 85 -10.09 -20.25 13.76
N LYS A 86 -11.30 -20.09 14.29
CA LYS A 86 -11.58 -19.92 15.73
C LYS A 86 -11.44 -21.27 16.46
N PRO A 87 -10.83 -21.32 17.65
CA PRO A 87 -10.18 -20.20 18.35
C PRO A 87 -8.80 -19.90 17.77
N TYR A 88 -8.54 -18.66 17.37
CA TYR A 88 -7.22 -18.22 16.94
C TYR A 88 -6.46 -17.56 18.10
N THR A 89 -5.15 -17.72 18.09
CA THR A 89 -4.25 -17.13 19.08
C THR A 89 -3.97 -15.66 18.77
N LYS A 90 -3.50 -14.91 19.79
CA LYS A 90 -3.02 -13.54 19.59
C LYS A 90 -1.89 -13.49 18.56
N ALA A 91 -1.01 -14.49 18.55
CA ALA A 91 0.10 -14.56 17.59
C ALA A 91 -0.39 -14.68 16.14
N GLN A 92 -1.38 -15.53 15.88
CA GLN A 92 -1.96 -15.67 14.53
C GLN A 92 -2.63 -14.38 14.08
N LEU A 93 -3.40 -13.72 14.96
CA LEU A 93 -3.98 -12.41 14.63
C LEU A 93 -2.91 -11.34 14.38
N GLN A 94 -1.79 -11.37 15.11
CA GLN A 94 -0.68 -10.45 14.93
C GLN A 94 0.01 -10.66 13.56
N ILE A 95 0.22 -11.91 13.15
CA ILE A 95 0.79 -12.25 11.82
C ILE A 95 -0.14 -11.72 10.73
N ALA A 96 -1.43 -12.10 10.76
CA ALA A 96 -2.40 -11.62 9.78
C ALA A 96 -2.46 -10.08 9.72
N PHE A 97 -2.40 -9.41 10.88
CA PHE A 97 -2.39 -7.95 10.94
C PHE A 97 -1.12 -7.34 10.32
N THR A 98 0.05 -7.95 10.55
CA THR A 98 1.32 -7.51 9.93
C THR A 98 1.26 -7.66 8.40
N ASP A 99 0.70 -8.78 7.92
CA ASP A 99 0.54 -9.02 6.47
C ASP A 99 -0.46 -8.04 5.85
N ILE A 100 -1.55 -7.68 6.56
CA ILE A 100 -2.48 -6.62 6.18
C ILE A 100 -1.73 -5.29 6.02
N LEU A 101 -0.91 -4.91 7.01
CA LEU A 101 -0.17 -3.64 6.98
C LEU A 101 0.82 -3.59 5.82
N ASN A 102 1.44 -4.70 5.48
CA ASN A 102 2.31 -4.81 4.31
C ASN A 102 1.54 -4.71 2.99
N ARG A 103 0.26 -5.11 2.98
CA ARG A 103 -0.62 -5.07 1.81
C ARG A 103 -1.31 -3.73 1.64
N LEU A 104 -1.70 -3.09 2.75
CA LEU A 104 -2.30 -1.76 2.69
C LEU A 104 -1.31 -0.80 2.03
N PRO A 105 -1.75 -0.01 1.04
CA PRO A 105 -0.96 1.12 0.60
C PRO A 105 -0.57 1.89 1.85
N SER A 106 0.70 2.20 2.05
CA SER A 106 1.15 2.99 3.20
C SER A 106 0.56 4.41 3.06
N SER A 107 -0.74 4.53 3.39
CA SER A 107 -1.58 5.67 3.07
C SER A 107 -1.22 6.93 3.85
N ASP A 108 -0.44 6.78 4.92
CA ASP A 108 -0.21 7.89 5.85
C ASP A 108 1.18 8.50 5.81
N LYS A 109 2.12 7.92 5.05
CA LYS A 109 3.41 8.57 4.87
C LYS A 109 3.29 9.66 3.82
N TYR A 110 3.55 10.88 4.23
CA TYR A 110 3.62 12.05 3.33
C TYR A 110 4.93 12.81 3.56
N ILE A 111 5.33 13.58 2.57
CA ILE A 111 6.36 14.59 2.70
C ILE A 111 5.75 15.98 2.63
N GLU A 112 6.33 16.92 3.34
CA GLU A 112 6.00 18.34 3.20
C GLU A 112 7.02 19.01 2.29
N VAL A 113 6.52 19.63 1.24
CA VAL A 113 7.36 20.29 0.22
C VAL A 113 6.99 21.75 0.07
N LYS A 114 7.98 22.61 -0.15
CA LYS A 114 7.79 24.03 -0.42
C LYS A 114 7.49 24.24 -1.91
N VAL A 115 6.31 24.74 -2.19
CA VAL A 115 5.84 25.09 -3.54
C VAL A 115 5.65 26.60 -3.67
N ILE A 116 5.38 27.09 -4.88
CA ILE A 116 4.99 28.47 -5.06
C ILE A 116 3.65 28.71 -4.36
N GLY A 117 3.63 29.62 -3.40
CA GLY A 117 2.43 29.94 -2.63
C GLY A 117 2.28 29.25 -1.28
N GLY A 118 3.22 28.40 -0.87
CA GLY A 118 3.16 27.79 0.47
C GLY A 118 3.81 26.43 0.60
N THR A 119 3.27 25.62 1.49
CA THR A 119 3.69 24.23 1.73
C THR A 119 2.57 23.30 1.26
N GLN A 120 2.95 22.21 0.60
CA GLN A 120 2.04 21.14 0.15
C GLN A 120 2.46 19.81 0.77
N ARG A 121 1.47 19.02 1.19
CA ARG A 121 1.67 17.62 1.56
C ARG A 121 1.48 16.74 0.35
N ILE A 122 2.42 15.82 0.11
CA ILE A 122 2.37 14.84 -0.98
C ILE A 122 2.49 13.46 -0.34
N ARG A 123 1.53 12.59 -0.60
CA ARG A 123 1.59 11.21 -0.14
C ARG A 123 2.70 10.47 -0.87
N LEU A 124 3.45 9.64 -0.15
CA LEU A 124 4.56 8.90 -0.75
C LEU A 124 4.11 7.89 -1.82
N ASN A 125 2.93 7.31 -1.65
CA ASN A 125 2.33 6.41 -2.64
C ASN A 125 1.87 7.09 -3.93
N GLU A 126 1.72 8.43 -3.95
CA GLU A 126 1.41 9.19 -5.17
C GLU A 126 2.66 9.47 -6.02
N ILE A 127 3.86 9.39 -5.43
CA ILE A 127 5.11 9.75 -6.10
C ILE A 127 5.58 8.59 -6.98
N ILE A 128 5.64 8.79 -8.29
CA ILE A 128 6.23 7.84 -9.25
C ILE A 128 7.75 8.00 -9.25
N TYR A 129 8.21 9.21 -9.51
CA TYR A 129 9.63 9.58 -9.44
C TYR A 129 9.77 11.09 -9.26
N ALA A 130 10.94 11.54 -8.86
CA ALA A 130 11.29 12.94 -8.78
C ALA A 130 12.64 13.20 -9.46
N GLU A 131 12.74 14.31 -10.17
CA GLU A 131 13.97 14.71 -10.84
C GLU A 131 14.36 16.15 -10.53
N HIS A 132 15.65 16.40 -10.43
CA HIS A 132 16.20 17.74 -10.33
C HIS A 132 16.29 18.38 -11.73
N PHE A 133 15.60 19.50 -11.91
CA PHE A 133 15.60 20.23 -13.15
C PHE A 133 15.65 21.75 -12.90
N LYS A 134 16.67 22.44 -13.46
CA LYS A 134 16.81 23.90 -13.40
C LYS A 134 16.56 24.53 -12.02
N HIS A 135 17.26 24.09 -10.99
CA HIS A 135 17.16 24.56 -9.60
C HIS A 135 15.83 24.24 -8.88
N CYS A 136 15.00 23.41 -9.46
CA CYS A 136 13.75 22.90 -8.88
C CYS A 136 13.77 21.37 -8.87
N ILE A 137 12.85 20.79 -8.14
CA ILE A 137 12.57 19.35 -8.17
C ILE A 137 11.18 19.18 -8.75
N ASN A 138 11.06 18.43 -9.84
CA ASN A 138 9.79 18.03 -10.41
C ASN A 138 9.41 16.68 -9.81
N ILE A 139 8.29 16.60 -9.14
CA ILE A 139 7.70 15.38 -8.61
C ILE A 139 6.58 14.95 -9.55
N TYR A 140 6.75 13.80 -10.20
CA TYR A 140 5.77 13.19 -11.09
C TYR A 140 4.89 12.22 -10.29
N LYS A 141 3.57 12.43 -10.35
CA LYS A 141 2.60 11.72 -9.54
C LYS A 141 1.73 10.77 -10.35
N SER A 142 1.09 9.84 -9.66
CA SER A 142 0.21 8.82 -10.25
C SER A 142 -1.06 9.40 -10.89
N ASP A 143 -1.50 10.58 -10.47
CA ASP A 143 -2.61 11.33 -11.07
C ASP A 143 -2.22 12.12 -12.33
N CYS A 144 -1.04 11.85 -12.89
CA CYS A 144 -0.43 12.59 -14.01
C CYS A 144 -0.09 14.05 -13.71
N ALA A 145 -0.26 14.53 -12.47
CA ALA A 145 0.16 15.87 -12.09
C ALA A 145 1.66 15.94 -11.81
N THR A 146 2.25 17.10 -12.07
CA THR A 146 3.63 17.40 -11.69
C THR A 146 3.65 18.51 -10.66
N THR A 147 4.30 18.25 -9.53
CA THR A 147 4.51 19.26 -8.49
C THR A 147 5.94 19.79 -8.57
N VAL A 148 6.10 21.11 -8.68
CA VAL A 148 7.40 21.77 -8.72
C VAL A 148 7.78 22.27 -7.34
N VAL A 149 8.90 21.76 -6.81
CA VAL A 149 9.36 22.00 -5.45
C VAL A 149 10.64 22.84 -5.46
N ARG A 150 10.70 23.84 -4.59
CA ARG A 150 11.90 24.64 -4.33
C ARG A 150 12.63 24.10 -3.10
N SER A 151 13.57 23.21 -3.33
CA SER A 151 14.43 22.63 -2.29
C SER A 151 15.74 22.14 -2.96
N THR A 152 16.75 21.88 -2.15
CA THR A 152 17.91 21.13 -2.64
C THR A 152 17.54 19.67 -2.80
N PHE A 153 18.13 18.99 -3.81
CA PHE A 153 17.85 17.57 -4.01
C PHE A 153 18.30 16.70 -2.83
N ALA A 154 19.34 17.14 -2.11
CA ALA A 154 19.81 16.46 -0.91
C ALA A 154 18.81 16.54 0.25
N GLU A 155 18.19 17.71 0.49
CA GLU A 155 17.15 17.87 1.53
C GLU A 155 15.89 17.08 1.17
N PHE A 156 15.50 17.10 -0.10
CA PHE A 156 14.37 16.31 -0.58
C PHE A 156 14.63 14.81 -0.42
N GLY A 157 15.81 14.33 -0.83
CA GLY A 157 16.19 12.93 -0.74
C GLY A 157 16.17 12.40 0.69
N LYS A 158 16.60 13.22 1.68
CA LYS A 158 16.55 12.84 3.11
C LYS A 158 15.15 12.52 3.61
N GLN A 159 14.12 13.17 3.09
CA GLN A 159 12.74 12.90 3.49
C GLN A 159 12.25 11.53 3.00
N LEU A 160 12.88 10.98 1.96
CA LEU A 160 12.53 9.71 1.34
C LEU A 160 13.47 8.56 1.74
N GLU A 161 14.61 8.87 2.36
CA GLU A 161 15.70 7.91 2.64
C GLU A 161 15.28 6.75 3.57
N SER A 162 14.37 7.02 4.51
CA SER A 162 13.88 6.00 5.46
C SER A 162 12.81 5.06 4.88
N ASP A 163 12.34 5.32 3.66
CA ASP A 163 11.30 4.52 3.03
C ASP A 163 11.90 3.64 1.94
N GLU A 164 11.81 2.31 2.11
CA GLU A 164 12.44 1.31 1.25
C GLU A 164 11.95 1.34 -0.21
N ARG A 165 10.81 1.96 -0.47
CA ARG A 165 10.26 2.14 -1.82
C ARG A 165 11.12 3.07 -2.67
N PHE A 166 11.83 4.02 -2.05
CA PHE A 166 12.56 5.05 -2.79
C PHE A 166 14.01 4.68 -3.00
N PHE A 167 14.46 4.87 -4.24
CA PHE A 167 15.84 4.64 -4.63
C PHE A 167 16.40 5.81 -5.43
N MET A 168 17.54 6.33 -4.98
CA MET A 168 18.28 7.36 -5.71
C MET A 168 19.07 6.73 -6.86
N CYS A 169 18.61 6.93 -8.10
CA CYS A 169 19.23 6.35 -9.30
C CYS A 169 20.53 7.07 -9.67
N ASN A 170 20.57 8.37 -9.45
CA ASN A 170 21.73 9.24 -9.74
C ASN A 170 21.62 10.54 -8.91
N ARG A 171 22.52 11.51 -9.15
CA ARG A 171 22.58 12.78 -8.38
C ARG A 171 21.34 13.66 -8.50
N GLY A 172 20.43 13.36 -9.40
CA GLY A 172 19.26 14.19 -9.67
C GLY A 172 17.96 13.42 -9.85
N VAL A 173 17.91 12.11 -9.64
CA VAL A 173 16.69 11.32 -9.83
C VAL A 173 16.50 10.31 -8.72
N ILE A 174 15.31 10.32 -8.15
CA ILE A 174 14.80 9.30 -7.19
C ILE A 174 13.56 8.68 -7.80
N ILE A 175 13.47 7.34 -7.78
CA ILE A 175 12.29 6.59 -8.20
C ILE A 175 11.59 5.94 -7.00
N ASN A 176 10.33 5.61 -7.20
CA ASN A 176 9.56 4.74 -6.31
C ASN A 176 9.45 3.34 -6.95
N PHE A 177 9.92 2.32 -6.26
CA PHE A 177 9.89 0.93 -6.71
C PHE A 177 8.48 0.37 -6.91
N ASP A 178 7.45 0.95 -6.26
CA ASP A 178 6.05 0.59 -6.51
C ASP A 178 5.64 0.80 -7.98
N TYR A 179 6.30 1.72 -8.65
CA TYR A 179 6.05 2.06 -10.05
C TYR A 179 7.12 1.54 -11.02
N ALA A 180 8.12 0.79 -10.54
CA ALA A 180 9.12 0.15 -11.39
C ALA A 180 8.63 -1.23 -11.85
N SER A 181 8.56 -1.44 -13.16
CA SER A 181 8.19 -2.73 -13.76
C SER A 181 9.39 -3.65 -13.93
N ASP A 182 10.58 -3.09 -14.21
CA ASP A 182 11.79 -3.87 -14.48
C ASP A 182 13.08 -3.05 -14.26
N PHE A 183 14.21 -3.77 -14.15
CA PHE A 183 15.55 -3.21 -14.14
C PHE A 183 16.46 -3.99 -15.08
N ASP A 184 16.85 -3.39 -16.22
CA ASP A 184 17.67 -4.04 -17.26
C ASP A 184 19.17 -4.13 -16.92
N GLY A 185 19.59 -3.66 -15.74
CA GLY A 185 20.98 -3.60 -15.29
C GLY A 185 21.63 -2.24 -15.45
N THR A 186 21.02 -1.33 -16.20
CA THR A 186 21.48 0.05 -16.41
C THR A 186 20.39 1.09 -16.17
N GLU A 187 19.14 0.71 -16.42
CA GLU A 187 17.97 1.59 -16.29
C GLU A 187 16.81 0.87 -15.60
N PHE A 188 16.04 1.62 -14.81
CA PHE A 188 14.72 1.21 -14.41
C PHE A 188 13.69 1.54 -15.47
N ILE A 189 12.78 0.61 -15.72
CA ILE A 189 11.61 0.80 -16.58
C ILE A 189 10.41 0.99 -15.67
N LEU A 190 9.76 2.14 -15.77
CA LEU A 190 8.57 2.44 -14.98
C LEU A 190 7.31 1.95 -15.69
N ASN A 191 6.22 1.72 -14.94
CA ASN A 191 4.94 1.23 -15.43
C ASN A 191 4.32 2.13 -16.53
N ASN A 192 4.68 3.42 -16.54
CA ASN A 192 4.25 4.37 -17.56
C ASN A 192 5.19 4.43 -18.78
N GLY A 193 6.17 3.52 -18.88
CA GLY A 193 7.13 3.41 -19.96
C GLY A 193 8.35 4.34 -19.85
N VAL A 194 8.44 5.19 -18.84
CA VAL A 194 9.60 6.05 -18.61
C VAL A 194 10.80 5.19 -18.22
N ARG A 195 11.97 5.48 -18.80
CA ARG A 195 13.24 4.81 -18.51
C ARG A 195 14.15 5.75 -17.73
N ILE A 196 14.66 5.30 -16.59
CA ILE A 196 15.48 6.08 -15.67
C ILE A 196 16.86 5.43 -15.53
N SER A 197 17.90 6.11 -16.03
CA SER A 197 19.26 5.60 -15.97
C SER A 197 19.84 5.63 -14.55
N VAL A 198 20.53 4.56 -14.19
CA VAL A 198 21.21 4.39 -12.90
C VAL A 198 22.71 4.65 -13.06
N SER A 199 23.29 5.46 -12.17
CA SER A 199 24.74 5.68 -12.13
C SER A 199 25.49 4.37 -11.97
N ARG A 200 26.61 4.18 -12.70
CA ARG A 200 27.40 2.95 -12.69
C ARG A 200 27.80 2.49 -11.27
N SER A 201 28.13 3.43 -10.39
CA SER A 201 28.45 3.14 -8.99
C SER A 201 27.27 2.60 -8.16
N LEU A 202 26.04 2.85 -8.59
CA LEU A 202 24.81 2.45 -7.89
C LEU A 202 24.15 1.20 -8.48
N THR A 203 24.61 0.72 -9.65
CA THR A 203 23.99 -0.40 -10.38
C THR A 203 23.87 -1.67 -9.52
N LYS A 204 24.93 -2.02 -8.76
CA LYS A 204 24.90 -3.20 -7.88
C LYS A 204 23.88 -3.05 -6.74
N SER A 205 23.84 -1.88 -6.12
CA SER A 205 22.87 -1.54 -5.07
C SER A 205 21.44 -1.50 -5.62
N ALA A 206 21.23 -0.94 -6.80
CA ALA A 206 19.94 -0.89 -7.48
C ALA A 206 19.37 -2.31 -7.68
N LYS A 207 20.18 -3.22 -8.23
CA LYS A 207 19.78 -4.61 -8.46
C LYS A 207 19.42 -5.32 -7.17
N SER A 208 20.25 -5.20 -6.13
CA SER A 208 19.99 -5.85 -4.83
C SER A 208 18.73 -5.31 -4.19
N ARG A 209 18.63 -3.98 -4.00
CA ARG A 209 17.48 -3.37 -3.33
C ARG A 209 16.16 -3.60 -4.07
N PHE A 210 16.17 -3.58 -5.39
CA PHE A 210 14.95 -3.85 -6.18
C PHE A 210 14.54 -5.33 -6.07
N ALA A 211 15.49 -6.27 -6.10
CA ALA A 211 15.21 -7.68 -5.90
C ALA A 211 14.64 -7.94 -4.50
N ASP A 212 15.25 -7.37 -3.44
CA ASP A 212 14.78 -7.47 -2.06
C ASP A 212 13.37 -6.89 -1.92
N PHE A 213 13.11 -5.73 -2.54
CA PHE A 213 11.80 -5.08 -2.53
C PHE A 213 10.71 -5.95 -3.18
N ILE A 214 11.00 -6.54 -4.36
CA ILE A 214 10.04 -7.44 -5.03
C ILE A 214 9.81 -8.73 -4.23
N PHE A 215 10.86 -9.26 -3.61
CA PHE A 215 10.76 -10.49 -2.80
C PHE A 215 9.89 -10.27 -1.55
N ASN A 216 10.08 -9.14 -0.87
CA ASN A 216 9.32 -8.79 0.34
C ASN A 216 7.86 -8.37 0.03
N LYS A 217 7.54 -8.05 -1.23
CA LYS A 217 6.19 -7.66 -1.68
C LYS A 217 5.32 -8.86 -2.08
N ARG A 218 5.90 -10.07 -2.19
CA ARG A 218 5.18 -11.32 -2.48
C ARG A 218 4.67 -11.98 -1.23
#